data_7a45805d3e05045527989b40ba888a49
#
_entry.id   7a45805d3e05045527989b40ba888a49
#
_cell.length_a   1.000
_cell.length_b   1.000
_cell.length_c   1.000
_cell.angle_alpha   90.00
_cell.angle_beta   90.00
_cell.angle_gamma   90.00
#
_symmetry.space_group_name_H-M   'P 1'
#
loop_
_entity.id
_entity.type
_entity.pdbx_description
1 polymer ?
#
loop_
_entity_poly.entity_id
_entity_poly.type
_entity_poly.pdbx_seq_one_letter_code
_entity_poly.pdbx_strand_id
1 'polypeptide(L)'
;MRILVLSSAEEEFAEAVDYYNEQRPGLGFEFAAEVQRTFERIRRHPEAWPVFSSQSRRCLTDRFPFGVLYQVRDDFILVGAIMHLKRDPTRWQQRVVEAFGEQTSS
;
A
#
# COMPACT_ATOMS: atom_id res chain seq x y z
N MET A 1 -5.49 -9.15 13.36
CA MET A 1 -5.23 -7.71 13.46
C MET A 1 -6.11 -6.94 12.50
N ARG A 2 -6.60 -5.81 12.92
CA ARG A 2 -7.33 -4.93 12.01
C ARG A 2 -6.36 -4.09 11.20
N ILE A 3 -6.83 -3.63 10.05
CA ILE A 3 -6.05 -2.77 9.17
C ILE A 3 -6.68 -1.38 9.17
N LEU A 4 -5.85 -0.39 9.42
CA LEU A 4 -6.24 1.02 9.31
C LEU A 4 -5.51 1.61 8.12
N VAL A 5 -6.21 2.41 7.33
CA VAL A 5 -5.65 2.99 6.10
C VAL A 5 -5.60 4.49 6.25
N LEU A 6 -4.44 5.09 6.07
CA LEU A 6 -4.31 6.54 6.12
C LEU A 6 -5.10 7.18 4.99
N SER A 7 -5.61 8.39 5.22
CA SER A 7 -6.43 9.09 4.23
C SER A 7 -5.68 9.30 2.92
N SER A 8 -4.37 9.54 2.95
CA SER A 8 -3.58 9.68 1.72
C SER A 8 -3.54 8.39 0.92
N ALA A 9 -3.50 7.24 1.60
CA ALA A 9 -3.54 5.94 0.94
C ALA A 9 -4.94 5.65 0.38
N GLU A 10 -5.98 6.07 1.10
CA GLU A 10 -7.34 5.94 0.60
C GLU A 10 -7.57 6.77 -0.66
N GLU A 11 -7.01 7.97 -0.70
CA GLU A 11 -7.08 8.81 -1.89
C GLU A 11 -6.37 8.17 -3.08
N GLU A 12 -5.19 7.62 -2.84
CA GLU A 12 -4.44 6.91 -3.88
C GLU A 12 -5.23 5.72 -4.41
N PHE A 13 -5.85 4.98 -3.51
CA PHE A 13 -6.69 3.85 -3.89
C PHE A 13 -7.86 4.30 -4.77
N ALA A 14 -8.57 5.34 -4.35
CA ALA A 14 -9.72 5.85 -5.09
C ALA A 14 -9.31 6.35 -6.48
N GLU A 15 -8.19 7.06 -6.56
CA GLU A 15 -7.68 7.54 -7.85
C GLU A 15 -7.34 6.39 -8.80
N ALA A 16 -6.73 5.32 -8.26
CA ALA A 16 -6.38 4.16 -9.06
C ALA A 16 -7.63 3.42 -9.55
N VAL A 17 -8.65 3.30 -8.69
CA VAL A 17 -9.92 2.67 -9.08
C VAL A 17 -10.54 3.45 -10.25
N ASP A 18 -10.58 4.77 -10.14
CA ASP A 18 -11.14 5.61 -11.19
C ASP A 18 -10.34 5.50 -12.50
N TYR A 19 -9.02 5.53 -12.38
CA TYR A 19 -8.15 5.39 -13.54
C TYR A 19 -8.42 4.09 -14.30
N TYR A 20 -8.48 2.97 -13.59
CA TYR A 20 -8.69 1.68 -14.24
C TYR A 20 -10.11 1.55 -14.80
N ASN A 21 -11.12 2.12 -14.14
CA ASN A 21 -12.47 2.11 -14.68
C ASN A 21 -12.60 2.95 -15.94
N GLU A 22 -11.79 3.99 -16.08
CA GLU A 22 -11.74 4.76 -17.33
C GLU A 22 -11.08 3.99 -18.45
N GLN A 23 -10.10 3.14 -18.13
CA GLN A 23 -9.44 2.29 -19.12
C GLN A 23 -10.39 1.21 -19.66
N ARG A 24 -11.17 0.60 -18.77
CA ARG A 24 -12.15 -0.42 -19.12
C ARG A 24 -13.19 -0.49 -18.01
N PRO A 25 -14.48 -0.34 -18.32
CA PRO A 25 -15.53 -0.43 -17.29
C PRO A 25 -15.40 -1.72 -16.48
N GLY A 26 -15.39 -1.58 -15.16
CA GLY A 26 -15.26 -2.70 -14.23
C GLY A 26 -13.84 -3.04 -13.84
N LEU A 27 -12.83 -2.56 -14.58
CA LEU A 27 -11.44 -2.89 -14.26
C LEU A 27 -11.02 -2.31 -12.92
N GLY A 28 -11.52 -1.13 -12.56
CA GLY A 28 -11.24 -0.55 -11.26
C GLY A 28 -11.78 -1.38 -10.11
N PHE A 29 -12.92 -2.04 -10.32
CA PHE A 29 -13.47 -2.93 -9.30
C PHE A 29 -12.64 -4.21 -9.17
N GLU A 30 -12.06 -4.69 -10.26
CA GLU A 30 -11.10 -5.80 -10.20
C GLU A 30 -9.85 -5.40 -9.41
N PHE A 31 -9.37 -4.19 -9.64
CA PHE A 31 -8.25 -3.64 -8.88
C PHE A 31 -8.59 -3.55 -7.38
N ALA A 32 -9.78 -3.06 -7.06
CA ALA A 32 -10.21 -2.95 -5.67
C ALA A 32 -10.24 -4.31 -4.98
N ALA A 33 -10.75 -5.34 -5.69
CA ALA A 33 -10.77 -6.70 -5.16
C ALA A 33 -9.34 -7.22 -4.93
N GLU A 34 -8.44 -6.89 -5.84
CA GLU A 34 -7.03 -7.27 -5.70
C GLU A 34 -6.39 -6.65 -4.47
N VAL A 35 -6.67 -5.39 -4.21
CA VAL A 35 -6.14 -4.69 -3.02
C VAL A 35 -6.69 -5.34 -1.75
N GLN A 36 -7.97 -5.72 -1.75
CA GLN A 36 -8.56 -6.41 -0.60
C GLN A 36 -7.87 -7.75 -0.36
N ARG A 37 -7.58 -8.52 -1.40
CA ARG A 37 -6.85 -9.79 -1.26
C ARG A 37 -5.44 -9.54 -0.74
N THR A 38 -4.81 -8.45 -1.16
CA THR A 38 -3.48 -8.07 -0.67
C THR A 38 -3.54 -7.75 0.82
N PHE A 39 -4.56 -7.02 1.26
CA PHE A 39 -4.76 -6.73 2.68
C PHE A 39 -4.93 -8.02 3.48
N GLU A 40 -5.66 -9.00 2.95
CA GLU A 40 -5.84 -10.28 3.65
C GLU A 40 -4.53 -11.05 3.77
N ARG A 41 -3.70 -11.03 2.72
CA ARG A 41 -2.37 -11.64 2.79
C ARG A 41 -1.50 -10.96 3.86
N ILE A 42 -1.54 -9.63 3.90
CA ILE A 42 -0.79 -8.87 4.92
C ILE A 42 -1.28 -9.22 6.31
N ARG A 43 -2.61 -9.30 6.48
CA ARG A 43 -3.20 -9.61 7.78
C ARG A 43 -2.77 -10.99 8.27
N ARG A 44 -2.73 -11.97 7.38
CA ARG A 44 -2.37 -13.34 7.74
C ARG A 44 -0.89 -13.50 8.06
N HIS A 45 -0.03 -12.78 7.34
CA HIS A 45 1.41 -12.94 7.47
C HIS A 45 2.09 -11.57 7.43
N PRO A 46 1.88 -10.72 8.44
CA PRO A 46 2.35 -9.34 8.38
C PRO A 46 3.86 -9.20 8.27
N GLU A 47 4.62 -10.22 8.68
CA GLU A 47 6.07 -10.16 8.63
C GLU A 47 6.68 -10.91 7.44
N ALA A 48 5.83 -11.46 6.56
CA ALA A 48 6.32 -12.26 5.42
C ALA A 48 6.86 -11.43 4.28
N TRP A 49 6.45 -10.15 4.17
CA TRP A 49 6.76 -9.34 3.00
C TRP A 49 8.04 -8.54 3.22
N PRO A 50 8.76 -8.21 2.12
CA PRO A 50 10.06 -7.56 2.25
C PRO A 50 10.02 -6.25 3.02
N VAL A 51 11.02 -6.04 3.85
CA VAL A 51 11.24 -4.78 4.54
C VAL A 51 11.57 -3.71 3.50
N PHE A 52 10.87 -2.57 3.58
CA PHE A 52 11.10 -1.45 2.70
C PHE A 52 11.96 -0.39 3.38
N SER A 53 11.71 -0.18 4.67
CA SER A 53 12.50 0.73 5.51
C SER A 53 12.64 0.06 6.87
N SER A 54 13.27 0.75 7.83
CA SER A 54 13.58 0.13 9.14
C SER A 54 12.36 -0.49 9.82
N GLN A 55 11.17 0.08 9.64
CA GLN A 55 9.97 -0.38 10.33
C GLN A 55 8.78 -0.62 9.40
N SER A 56 8.98 -0.47 8.10
CA SER A 56 7.88 -0.63 7.15
C SER A 56 8.18 -1.73 6.15
N ARG A 57 7.12 -2.29 5.60
CA ARG A 57 7.20 -3.36 4.60
C ARG A 57 6.34 -2.99 3.40
N ARG A 58 6.60 -3.65 2.28
CA ARG A 58 5.84 -3.42 1.06
C ARG A 58 5.40 -4.77 0.50
N CYS A 59 4.09 -4.93 0.33
CA CYS A 59 3.50 -6.11 -0.28
C CYS A 59 2.99 -5.73 -1.67
N LEU A 60 3.44 -6.46 -2.69
CA LEU A 60 3.02 -6.20 -4.06
C LEU A 60 1.68 -6.86 -4.33
N THR A 61 0.84 -6.22 -5.15
CA THR A 61 -0.37 -6.86 -5.66
C THR A 61 0.03 -7.87 -6.76
N ASP A 62 -0.89 -8.79 -7.10
CA ASP A 62 -0.55 -9.85 -8.06
C ASP A 62 -0.62 -9.39 -9.51
N ARG A 63 -1.80 -8.93 -9.95
CA ARG A 63 -2.05 -8.60 -11.36
C ARG A 63 -1.72 -7.17 -11.71
N PHE A 64 -1.91 -6.26 -10.79
CA PHE A 64 -1.72 -4.84 -11.03
C PHE A 64 -0.36 -4.41 -10.51
N PRO A 65 0.31 -3.46 -11.18
CA PRO A 65 1.66 -3.05 -10.78
C PRO A 65 1.63 -2.06 -9.62
N PHE A 66 1.13 -2.50 -8.47
CA PHE A 66 0.99 -1.67 -7.28
C PHE A 66 1.64 -2.32 -6.08
N GLY A 67 2.01 -1.49 -5.11
CA GLY A 67 2.51 -1.95 -3.82
C GLY A 67 1.73 -1.30 -2.69
N VAL A 68 1.55 -2.04 -1.62
CA VAL A 68 0.93 -1.57 -0.39
C VAL A 68 2.03 -1.42 0.65
N LEU A 69 2.26 -0.18 1.06
CA LEU A 69 3.27 0.14 2.08
C LEU A 69 2.58 0.15 3.43
N TYR A 70 3.11 -0.63 4.39
CA TYR A 70 2.45 -0.73 5.69
C TYR A 70 3.47 -0.88 6.81
N GLN A 71 3.00 -0.64 8.03
CA GLN A 71 3.78 -0.83 9.24
C GLN A 71 2.95 -1.61 10.24
N VAL A 72 3.57 -2.59 10.89
CA VAL A 72 2.89 -3.35 11.95
C VAL A 72 3.02 -2.57 13.25
N ARG A 73 1.88 -2.29 13.86
CA ARG A 73 1.80 -1.66 15.17
C ARG A 73 1.38 -2.72 16.20
N ASP A 74 1.24 -2.33 17.46
CA ASP A 74 0.98 -3.28 18.54
C ASP A 74 -0.23 -4.16 18.29
N ASP A 75 -1.36 -3.55 17.91
CA ASP A 75 -2.61 -4.29 17.74
C ASP A 75 -3.31 -4.03 16.41
N PHE A 76 -2.62 -3.38 15.47
CA PHE A 76 -3.17 -3.11 14.15
C PHE A 76 -2.07 -2.96 13.12
N ILE A 77 -2.47 -2.95 11.86
CA ILE A 77 -1.57 -2.71 10.73
C ILE A 77 -1.97 -1.37 10.12
N LEU A 78 -0.98 -0.50 9.94
CA LEU A 78 -1.21 0.82 9.37
C LEU A 78 -0.75 0.85 7.92
N VAL A 79 -1.68 1.04 6.99
CA VAL A 79 -1.36 1.18 5.57
C VAL A 79 -1.09 2.65 5.29
N GLY A 80 0.11 2.95 4.82
CA GLY A 80 0.56 4.31 4.59
C GLY A 80 0.53 4.75 3.14
N ALA A 81 0.54 3.81 2.19
CA ALA A 81 0.52 4.16 0.77
C ALA A 81 0.04 2.98 -0.06
N ILE A 82 -0.65 3.31 -1.16
CA ILE A 82 -1.03 2.34 -2.19
C ILE A 82 -0.63 3.00 -3.50
N MET A 83 0.54 2.62 -4.03
CA MET A 83 1.12 3.35 -5.14
C MET A 83 1.60 2.41 -6.24
N HIS A 84 1.60 2.95 -7.45
CA HIS A 84 2.14 2.27 -8.62
C HIS A 84 3.63 2.01 -8.42
N LEU A 85 4.10 0.83 -8.82
CA LEU A 85 5.50 0.43 -8.61
C LEU A 85 6.48 1.26 -9.43
N LYS A 86 6.03 1.91 -10.49
CA LYS A 86 6.88 2.77 -11.32
C LYS A 86 7.03 4.19 -10.79
N ARG A 87 6.40 4.49 -9.64
CA ARG A 87 6.66 5.78 -9.00
C ARG A 87 8.13 5.88 -8.64
N ASP A 88 8.64 7.10 -8.76
CA ASP A 88 10.03 7.40 -8.42
C ASP A 88 10.36 6.87 -7.03
N PRO A 89 11.51 6.20 -6.86
CA PRO A 89 11.93 5.72 -5.53
C PRO A 89 11.92 6.80 -4.46
N THR A 90 12.25 8.04 -4.82
CA THR A 90 12.20 9.16 -3.89
C THR A 90 10.78 9.38 -3.36
N ARG A 91 9.77 9.20 -4.21
CA ARG A 91 8.38 9.35 -3.80
C ARG A 91 7.99 8.30 -2.76
N TRP A 92 8.44 7.06 -2.95
CA TRP A 92 8.21 6.01 -1.96
C TRP A 92 8.88 6.33 -0.63
N GLN A 93 10.12 6.83 -0.67
CA GLN A 93 10.83 7.22 0.55
C GLN A 93 10.14 8.37 1.27
N GLN A 94 9.65 9.35 0.53
CA GLN A 94 8.90 10.45 1.13
C GLN A 94 7.65 9.95 1.85
N ARG A 95 6.98 8.97 1.28
CA ARG A 95 5.77 8.44 1.90
C ARG A 95 6.06 7.72 3.22
N VAL A 96 7.21 7.06 3.33
CA VAL A 96 7.62 6.45 4.60
C VAL A 96 7.68 7.53 5.67
N VAL A 97 8.30 8.66 5.37
CA VAL A 97 8.40 9.76 6.32
C VAL A 97 7.03 10.34 6.64
N GLU A 98 6.22 10.63 5.60
CA GLU A 98 4.90 11.23 5.77
C GLU A 98 3.95 10.34 6.53
N ALA A 99 3.94 9.06 6.20
CA ALA A 99 2.97 8.12 6.75
C ALA A 99 3.35 7.65 8.15
N PHE A 100 4.63 7.41 8.39
CA PHE A 100 5.08 6.74 9.60
C PHE A 100 6.01 7.59 10.46
N GLY A 101 6.45 8.73 9.98
CA GLY A 101 7.40 9.57 10.70
C GLY A 101 8.78 8.94 10.83
N GLU A 102 9.11 7.93 10.00
CA GLU A 102 10.41 7.28 10.07
C GLU A 102 11.51 8.18 9.55
N GLN A 103 12.65 8.13 10.21
CA GLN A 103 13.85 8.79 9.72
C GLN A 103 14.45 7.94 8.62
N THR A 104 14.71 8.55 7.45
CA THR A 104 15.27 7.82 6.31
C THR A 104 16.77 7.96 6.22
N SER A 105 17.36 8.84 6.98
CA SER A 105 18.80 9.02 6.98
C SER A 105 19.40 8.50 8.28
N SER A 106 20.55 8.03 8.16
CA SER A 106 21.33 7.65 9.32
C SER A 106 21.93 8.87 9.98
#